data_b3255a8e1edf61c89109f7a3f2499ac5
#
_entry.id   b3255a8e1edf61c89109f7a3f2499ac5
#
_cell.length_a   1.000
_cell.length_b   1.000
_cell.length_c   1.000
_cell.angle_alpha   90.00
_cell.angle_beta   90.00
_cell.angle_gamma   90.00
#
_symmetry.space_group_name_H-M   'P 1'
#
loop_
_entity.id
_entity.type
_entity.pdbx_description
1 polymer ?
#
loop_
_entity_poly.entity_id
_entity_poly.type
_entity_poly.pdbx_seq_one_letter_code
_entity_poly.pdbx_strand_id
1 'polypeptide(L)'
;MKLKTNETELIGTWIAEGGRVRADATCERIKWLTSKHLQKVAISKQWGAWETLFQDPEDGRYWEQTYLQSEMHGGGPPALKCLSKEQARVKYGEEVT
;
A
#
# COMPACT_ATOMS: atom_id res chain seq x y z
N MET A 1 5.84 7.25 12.27
CA MET A 1 5.18 6.32 11.35
C MET A 1 5.02 6.86 9.93
N LYS A 2 5.17 8.16 9.75
CA LYS A 2 5.08 8.75 8.41
C LYS A 2 6.20 8.26 7.49
N LEU A 3 5.95 8.33 6.18
CA LEU A 3 6.93 7.93 5.18
C LEU A 3 8.08 8.92 5.11
N LYS A 4 9.29 8.38 4.99
CA LYS A 4 10.49 9.19 4.83
C LYS A 4 10.75 9.42 3.35
N THR A 5 11.45 10.51 3.03
CA THR A 5 11.71 10.88 1.64
C THR A 5 12.55 9.84 0.89
N ASN A 6 13.35 9.06 1.61
CA ASN A 6 14.19 8.01 1.00
C ASN A 6 13.50 6.64 0.95
N GLU A 7 12.30 6.53 1.48
CA GLU A 7 11.56 5.27 1.42
C GLU A 7 10.79 5.19 0.12
N THR A 8 10.86 4.04 -0.54
CA THR A 8 10.16 3.79 -1.81
C THR A 8 9.31 2.54 -1.77
N GLU A 9 9.44 1.72 -0.74
CA GLU A 9 8.70 0.47 -0.63
C GLU A 9 8.60 0.02 0.82
N LEU A 10 7.42 -0.44 1.20
CA LEU A 10 7.19 -1.09 2.48
C LEU A 10 6.54 -2.43 2.19
N ILE A 11 7.13 -3.51 2.68
CA ILE A 11 6.59 -4.86 2.47
C ILE A 11 6.24 -5.46 3.81
N GLY A 12 4.95 -5.69 4.03
CA GLY A 12 4.47 -6.35 5.23
C GLY A 12 4.75 -7.85 5.21
N THR A 13 4.76 -8.45 6.38
CA THR A 13 5.03 -9.88 6.54
C THR A 13 4.14 -10.43 7.65
N TRP A 14 3.68 -11.67 7.49
CA TRP A 14 3.05 -12.41 8.59
C TRP A 14 4.14 -13.03 9.45
N ILE A 15 3.98 -12.93 10.76
CA ILE A 15 4.91 -13.55 11.72
C ILE A 15 4.21 -14.73 12.36
N ALA A 16 4.82 -15.92 12.29
CA ALA A 16 4.33 -17.10 12.97
C ALA A 16 4.96 -17.16 14.35
N GLU A 17 4.15 -17.17 15.38
CA GLU A 17 4.63 -17.17 16.77
C GLU A 17 3.64 -17.93 17.65
N GLY A 18 4.13 -18.95 18.34
CA GLY A 18 3.30 -19.74 19.24
C GLY A 18 2.11 -20.41 18.58
N GLY A 19 2.24 -20.83 17.33
CA GLY A 19 1.15 -21.45 16.57
C GLY A 19 0.14 -20.46 16.02
N ARG A 20 0.39 -19.17 16.18
CA ARG A 20 -0.47 -18.11 15.65
C ARG A 20 0.27 -17.30 14.59
N VAL A 21 -0.49 -16.68 13.70
CA VAL A 21 0.06 -15.77 12.70
C VAL A 21 -0.41 -14.36 13.06
N ARG A 22 0.53 -13.42 13.08
CA ARG A 22 0.20 -12.01 13.31
C ARG A 22 0.91 -11.12 12.31
N ALA A 23 0.38 -9.91 12.15
CA ALA A 23 0.98 -8.91 11.28
C ALA A 23 2.25 -8.35 11.93
N ASP A 24 3.29 -8.11 11.15
CA ASP A 24 4.51 -7.49 11.65
C ASP A 24 4.32 -5.97 11.83
N ALA A 25 5.37 -5.30 12.31
CA ALA A 25 5.33 -3.85 12.53
C ALA A 25 5.10 -3.07 11.23
N THR A 26 5.61 -3.59 10.11
CA THR A 26 5.41 -2.95 8.81
C THR A 26 3.96 -3.00 8.38
N CYS A 27 3.28 -4.14 8.61
CA CYS A 27 1.83 -4.24 8.33
C CYS A 27 1.05 -3.22 9.15
N GLU A 28 1.38 -3.06 10.43
CA GLU A 28 0.71 -2.10 11.30
C GLU A 28 0.96 -0.67 10.82
N ARG A 29 2.17 -0.37 10.37
CA ARG A 29 2.51 0.93 9.81
C ARG A 29 1.73 1.22 8.53
N ILE A 30 1.62 0.24 7.64
CA ILE A 30 0.84 0.38 6.41
C ILE A 30 -0.62 0.64 6.75
N LYS A 31 -1.17 -0.08 7.71
CA LYS A 31 -2.54 0.12 8.15
C LYS A 31 -2.76 1.54 8.65
N TRP A 32 -1.84 2.06 9.45
CA TRP A 32 -1.92 3.43 9.94
C TRP A 32 -1.83 4.43 8.80
N LEU A 33 -0.87 4.25 7.89
CA LEU A 33 -0.68 5.15 6.76
C LEU A 33 -1.92 5.22 5.88
N THR A 34 -2.51 4.08 5.55
CA THR A 34 -3.64 4.03 4.62
C THR A 34 -4.95 4.44 5.26
N SER A 35 -5.07 4.40 6.58
CA SER A 35 -6.30 4.76 7.27
C SER A 35 -6.28 6.16 7.88
N LYS A 36 -5.10 6.71 8.21
CA LYS A 36 -4.99 7.95 8.99
C LYS A 36 -4.17 9.04 8.33
N HIS A 37 -3.30 8.72 7.39
CA HIS A 37 -2.35 9.69 6.83
C HIS A 37 -2.48 9.89 5.32
N LEU A 38 -2.40 8.82 4.56
CA LEU A 38 -2.46 8.91 3.10
C LEU A 38 -3.88 9.15 2.61
N GLN A 39 -4.00 9.91 1.51
CA GLN A 39 -5.29 10.18 0.90
C GLN A 39 -5.54 9.16 -0.20
N LYS A 40 -6.69 8.51 -0.17
CA LYS A 40 -7.08 7.55 -1.20
C LYS A 40 -7.41 8.29 -2.48
N VAL A 41 -6.78 7.90 -3.58
CA VAL A 41 -6.98 8.51 -4.89
C VAL A 41 -7.89 7.66 -5.77
N ALA A 42 -7.60 6.36 -5.87
CA ALA A 42 -8.35 5.47 -6.76
C ALA A 42 -8.16 4.02 -6.38
N ILE A 43 -9.05 3.17 -6.88
CA ILE A 43 -8.87 1.72 -6.80
C ILE A 43 -8.68 1.18 -8.22
N SER A 44 -8.04 0.02 -8.35
CA SER A 44 -7.80 -0.60 -9.64
C SER A 44 -9.13 -0.98 -10.32
N LYS A 45 -9.24 -0.68 -11.61
CA LYS A 45 -10.40 -1.09 -12.40
C LYS A 45 -10.43 -2.60 -12.62
N GLN A 46 -9.24 -3.21 -12.66
CA GLN A 46 -9.11 -4.64 -12.90
C GLN A 46 -9.22 -5.47 -11.62
N TRP A 47 -8.61 -5.00 -10.54
CA TRP A 47 -8.48 -5.80 -9.32
C TRP A 47 -9.24 -5.23 -8.12
N GLY A 48 -9.92 -4.09 -8.31
CA GLY A 48 -10.67 -3.47 -7.22
C GLY A 48 -9.77 -3.08 -6.07
N ALA A 49 -10.27 -3.22 -4.85
CA ALA A 49 -9.54 -2.80 -3.65
C ALA A 49 -8.28 -3.61 -3.34
N TRP A 50 -7.99 -4.67 -4.11
CA TRP A 50 -6.73 -5.38 -3.99
C TRP A 50 -5.54 -4.54 -4.45
N GLU A 51 -5.80 -3.49 -5.22
CA GLU A 51 -4.80 -2.51 -5.63
C GLU A 51 -5.39 -1.13 -5.47
N THR A 52 -4.86 -0.36 -4.55
CA THR A 52 -5.38 0.96 -4.23
C THR A 52 -4.27 1.99 -4.32
N LEU A 53 -4.57 3.12 -4.97
CA LEU A 53 -3.63 4.22 -5.09
C LEU A 53 -3.92 5.26 -4.02
N PHE A 54 -2.86 5.68 -3.33
CA PHE A 54 -2.90 6.75 -2.33
C PHE A 54 -1.93 7.85 -2.71
N GLN A 55 -2.12 9.01 -2.13
CA GLN A 55 -1.20 10.13 -2.27
C GLN A 55 -0.81 10.64 -0.89
N ASP A 56 0.48 10.88 -0.69
CA ASP A 56 0.98 11.45 0.55
C ASP A 56 0.70 12.96 0.52
N PRO A 57 -0.08 13.49 1.46
CA PRO A 57 -0.39 14.93 1.48
C PRO A 57 0.81 15.81 1.83
N GLU A 58 1.87 15.24 2.39
CA GLU A 58 3.03 16.04 2.78
C GLU A 58 4.00 16.30 1.62
N ASP A 59 4.23 15.30 0.76
CA ASP A 59 5.18 15.47 -0.34
C ASP A 59 4.59 15.22 -1.72
N GLY A 60 3.33 14.81 -1.80
CA GLY A 60 2.63 14.62 -3.06
C GLY A 60 2.95 13.33 -3.79
N ARG A 61 3.79 12.45 -3.22
CA ARG A 61 4.12 11.19 -3.87
C ARG A 61 2.92 10.25 -3.90
N TYR A 62 2.88 9.42 -4.94
CA TYR A 62 1.85 8.39 -5.07
C TYR A 62 2.36 7.07 -4.51
N TRP A 63 1.48 6.36 -3.81
CA TRP A 63 1.80 5.08 -3.18
C TRP A 63 0.70 4.08 -3.52
N GLU A 64 1.12 2.93 -4.02
CA GLU A 64 0.18 1.86 -4.35
C GLU A 64 0.22 0.79 -3.28
N GLN A 65 -0.95 0.48 -2.71
CA GLN A 65 -1.08 -0.65 -1.80
C GLN A 65 -1.45 -1.88 -2.61
N THR A 66 -0.67 -2.94 -2.43
CA THR A 66 -0.91 -4.22 -3.08
C THR A 66 -0.77 -5.34 -2.05
N TYR A 67 -1.08 -6.55 -2.49
CA TYR A 67 -0.98 -7.75 -1.67
C TYR A 67 -0.16 -8.75 -2.47
N LEU A 68 1.17 -8.70 -2.31
CA LEU A 68 2.13 -9.46 -3.12
C LEU A 68 1.95 -10.98 -3.03
N GLN A 69 1.33 -11.44 -1.94
CA GLN A 69 1.06 -12.86 -1.72
C GLN A 69 -0.44 -13.09 -1.65
N SER A 70 -1.16 -12.54 -2.61
CA SER A 70 -2.63 -12.58 -2.62
C SER A 70 -3.20 -14.00 -2.73
N GLU A 71 -2.40 -14.96 -3.19
CA GLU A 71 -2.78 -16.36 -3.23
C GLU A 71 -2.78 -17.02 -1.84
N MET A 72 -2.18 -16.39 -0.84
CA MET A 72 -2.20 -16.90 0.52
C MET A 72 -3.60 -16.82 1.12
N HIS A 73 -3.88 -17.74 2.04
CA HIS A 73 -5.14 -17.73 2.76
C HIS A 73 -5.32 -16.38 3.48
N GLY A 74 -6.43 -15.72 3.24
CA GLY A 74 -6.70 -14.40 3.81
C GLY A 74 -6.09 -13.24 3.04
N GLY A 75 -5.52 -13.49 1.85
CA GLY A 75 -5.03 -12.43 0.98
C GLY A 75 -3.59 -12.00 1.19
N GLY A 76 -2.90 -12.59 2.18
CA GLY A 76 -1.52 -12.26 2.46
C GLY A 76 -1.31 -10.89 3.09
N PRO A 77 -0.06 -10.53 3.42
CA PRO A 77 0.25 -9.23 4.00
C PRO A 77 0.25 -8.11 2.96
N PRO A 78 -0.05 -6.87 3.37
CA PRO A 78 -0.04 -5.74 2.46
C PRO A 78 1.38 -5.25 2.17
N ALA A 79 1.49 -4.50 1.06
CA ALA A 79 2.72 -3.79 0.70
C ALA A 79 2.35 -2.40 0.17
N LEU A 80 3.25 -1.43 0.32
CA LEU A 80 3.13 -0.11 -0.28
C LEU A 80 4.34 0.12 -1.16
N LYS A 81 4.10 0.61 -2.37
CA LYS A 81 5.17 0.91 -3.32
C LYS A 81 4.97 2.32 -3.87
N CYS A 82 6.03 3.12 -3.87
CA CYS A 82 6.00 4.45 -4.43
C CYS A 82 5.98 4.36 -5.96
N LEU A 83 5.03 5.05 -6.58
CA LEU A 83 4.93 5.15 -8.03
C LEU A 83 5.23 6.57 -8.48
N SER A 84 5.83 6.73 -9.64
CA SER A 84 5.92 8.04 -10.26
C SER A 84 4.52 8.47 -10.67
N LYS A 85 4.31 9.77 -10.86
CA LYS A 85 3.02 10.28 -11.33
C LYS A 85 2.64 9.63 -12.66
N GLU A 86 3.60 9.42 -13.53
CA GLU A 86 3.39 8.81 -14.83
C GLU A 86 2.95 7.35 -14.71
N GLN A 87 3.62 6.57 -13.84
CA GLN A 87 3.24 5.18 -13.57
C GLN A 87 1.83 5.11 -12.99
N ALA A 88 1.52 5.99 -12.06
CA ALA A 88 0.21 6.04 -11.44
C ALA A 88 -0.87 6.37 -12.46
N ARG A 89 -0.60 7.32 -13.36
CA ARG A 89 -1.54 7.73 -14.40
C ARG A 89 -1.81 6.61 -15.39
N VAL A 90 -0.77 5.89 -15.78
CA VAL A 90 -0.93 4.77 -16.73
C VAL A 90 -1.87 3.71 -16.15
N LYS A 91 -1.74 3.41 -14.86
CA LYS A 91 -2.53 2.34 -14.23
C LYS A 91 -3.91 2.83 -13.76
N TYR A 92 -4.00 4.03 -13.21
CA TYR A 92 -5.23 4.51 -12.57
C TYR A 92 -5.93 5.61 -13.36
N GLY A 93 -5.31 6.11 -14.41
CA GLY A 93 -5.96 7.01 -15.36
C GLY A 93 -6.25 8.40 -14.82
N GLU A 94 -7.47 8.87 -15.08
CA GLU A 94 -7.86 10.25 -14.83
C GLU A 94 -7.91 10.67 -13.37
N GLU A 95 -7.97 9.74 -12.45
CA GLU A 95 -7.93 10.05 -11.03
C GLU A 95 -6.58 10.63 -10.61
N VAL A 96 -5.55 10.46 -11.43
CA VAL A 96 -4.22 10.99 -11.18
C VAL A 96 -4.08 12.34 -11.87
N THR A 97 -3.94 13.39 -11.06
CA THR A 97 -3.86 14.76 -11.57
C THR A 97 -2.46 15.37 -11.42
#